data_4f322643e54c3c1f9af9014515458362
#
_entry.id   4f322643e54c3c1f9af9014515458362
#
_cell.length_a   1.000
_cell.length_b   1.000
_cell.length_c   1.000
_cell.angle_alpha   90.00
_cell.angle_beta   90.00
_cell.angle_gamma   90.00
#
_symmetry.space_group_name_H-M   'P 1'
#
loop_
_entity.id
_entity.type
_entity.pdbx_description
1 polymer ?
#
loop_
_entity_poly.entity_id
_entity_poly.type
_entity_poly.pdbx_seq_one_letter_code
_entity_poly.pdbx_strand_id
1 'polypeptide(L)'
;MKSLRKQGIIFFTILALVLVACGGDAAEEVVEEATPEVVETLDSPAVTTAQTVKTGVGVTSDPCPEAVGSFPTGADPSKGCIYLGLINDYTGPYGALGPALELGQRAFWLWANQSGGVGDYSVTIAEGGDAQYNPAKHLEVYNSMRDDVAALAMSLGTPQTLFI
;
A
#
# COMPACT_ATOMS: atom_id res chain seq x y z
N MET A 1 6.74 54.99 -26.38
CA MET A 1 7.91 54.10 -26.40
C MET A 1 8.91 54.27 -25.21
N LYS A 2 8.66 55.16 -24.23
CA LYS A 2 9.55 55.35 -23.06
C LYS A 2 9.18 54.52 -21.81
N SER A 3 8.01 53.94 -21.77
CA SER A 3 7.50 53.18 -20.62
C SER A 3 7.99 51.73 -20.55
N LEU A 4 8.11 51.05 -21.67
CA LEU A 4 8.54 49.65 -21.73
C LEU A 4 10.01 49.40 -21.33
N ARG A 5 10.86 50.42 -21.58
CA ARG A 5 12.29 50.30 -21.22
C ARG A 5 12.56 50.36 -19.72
N LYS A 6 11.69 51.01 -18.95
CA LYS A 6 11.83 51.10 -17.48
C LYS A 6 11.30 49.84 -16.80
N GLN A 7 10.29 49.16 -17.35
CA GLN A 7 9.79 47.92 -16.78
C GLN A 7 10.75 46.76 -17.01
N GLY A 8 11.45 46.69 -18.13
CA GLY A 8 12.45 45.66 -18.40
C GLY A 8 13.67 45.72 -17.47
N ILE A 9 14.09 46.92 -17.06
CA ILE A 9 15.24 47.10 -16.18
C ILE A 9 14.88 46.69 -14.73
N ILE A 10 13.66 46.98 -14.30
CA ILE A 10 13.19 46.57 -12.92
C ILE A 10 13.05 45.06 -12.83
N PHE A 11 12.58 44.38 -13.88
CA PHE A 11 12.48 42.93 -13.90
C PHE A 11 13.84 42.25 -13.87
N PHE A 12 14.83 42.82 -14.57
CA PHE A 12 16.18 42.23 -14.57
C PHE A 12 16.93 42.43 -13.25
N THR A 13 16.70 43.55 -12.55
CA THR A 13 17.29 43.77 -11.22
C THR A 13 16.68 42.92 -10.13
N ILE A 14 15.38 42.60 -10.19
CA ILE A 14 14.74 41.72 -9.23
C ILE A 14 15.18 40.26 -9.46
N LEU A 15 15.36 39.81 -10.70
CA LEU A 15 15.85 38.49 -11.01
C LEU A 15 17.31 38.26 -10.56
N ALA A 16 18.16 39.30 -10.66
CA ALA A 16 19.55 39.23 -10.20
C ALA A 16 19.70 39.17 -8.68
N LEU A 17 18.75 39.73 -7.91
CA LEU A 17 18.75 39.68 -6.45
C LEU A 17 18.33 38.33 -5.88
N VAL A 18 17.55 37.54 -6.59
CA VAL A 18 17.14 36.19 -6.16
C VAL A 18 18.26 35.17 -6.34
N LEU A 19 19.20 35.40 -7.26
CA LEU A 19 20.30 34.48 -7.54
C LEU A 19 21.50 34.62 -6.56
N VAL A 20 21.57 35.69 -5.77
CA VAL A 20 22.66 35.93 -4.79
C VAL A 20 22.33 35.35 -3.40
N ALA A 21 21.08 34.94 -3.14
CA ALA A 21 20.66 34.41 -1.84
C ALA A 21 20.95 32.91 -1.62
N CYS A 22 21.55 32.20 -2.57
CA CYS A 22 21.94 30.80 -2.47
C CYS A 22 23.45 30.54 -2.46
N GLY A 23 24.23 31.52 -2.03
CA GLY A 23 25.67 31.37 -1.79
C GLY A 23 25.92 31.10 -0.30
N GLY A 24 25.67 29.92 0.18
CA GLY A 24 26.14 29.45 1.50
C GLY A 24 27.51 28.79 1.33
N ASP A 25 28.44 29.15 2.21
CA ASP A 25 29.79 28.66 2.30
C ASP A 25 29.92 27.16 2.11
N ALA A 26 30.72 26.75 1.15
CA ALA A 26 31.18 25.38 1.01
C ALA A 26 32.17 25.10 2.15
N ALA A 27 31.70 24.48 3.23
CA ALA A 27 32.59 23.72 4.09
C ALA A 27 33.07 22.51 3.28
N GLU A 28 34.36 22.41 3.12
CA GLU A 28 35.07 21.30 2.50
C GLU A 28 34.89 20.07 3.40
N GLU A 29 33.81 19.30 3.17
CA GLU A 29 33.62 18.02 3.85
C GLU A 29 34.48 16.99 3.11
N VAL A 30 35.50 16.52 3.83
CA VAL A 30 36.34 15.40 3.41
C VAL A 30 35.44 14.22 3.16
N VAL A 31 35.24 13.87 1.89
CA VAL A 31 34.60 12.64 1.49
C VAL A 31 35.57 11.51 1.85
N GLU A 32 35.35 10.91 3.02
CA GLU A 32 35.92 9.62 3.38
C GLU A 32 35.34 8.59 2.42
N GLU A 33 36.18 8.08 1.55
CA GLU A 33 35.87 7.07 0.55
C GLU A 33 35.41 5.80 1.29
N ALA A 34 34.08 5.68 1.48
CA ALA A 34 33.49 4.48 2.04
C ALA A 34 33.75 3.33 1.08
N THR A 35 34.67 2.48 1.43
CA THR A 35 34.87 1.16 0.83
C THR A 35 33.51 0.47 0.77
N PRO A 36 33.09 -0.10 -0.37
CA PRO A 36 31.86 -0.85 -0.44
C PRO A 36 31.98 -2.06 0.50
N GLU A 37 31.32 -1.96 1.64
CA GLU A 37 31.11 -3.09 2.53
C GLU A 37 30.37 -4.16 1.72
N VAL A 38 31.03 -5.31 1.59
CA VAL A 38 30.47 -6.48 0.94
C VAL A 38 29.15 -6.78 1.66
N VAL A 39 28.03 -6.49 1.02
CA VAL A 39 26.71 -6.94 1.48
C VAL A 39 26.79 -8.47 1.46
N GLU A 40 27.07 -9.07 2.61
CA GLU A 40 26.82 -10.48 2.81
C GLU A 40 25.37 -10.72 2.42
N THR A 41 25.18 -11.44 1.33
CA THR A 41 23.88 -11.98 0.97
C THR A 41 23.41 -12.77 2.19
N LEU A 42 22.47 -12.19 2.92
CA LEU A 42 21.68 -12.93 3.90
C LEU A 42 21.04 -14.08 3.13
N ASP A 43 21.70 -15.24 3.20
CA ASP A 43 21.10 -16.50 2.84
C ASP A 43 19.85 -16.62 3.70
N SER A 44 18.72 -16.20 3.12
CA SER A 44 17.41 -16.41 3.75
C SER A 44 17.28 -17.91 3.89
N PRO A 45 17.20 -18.47 5.12
CA PRO A 45 17.02 -19.89 5.26
C PRO A 45 15.75 -20.23 4.48
N ALA A 46 15.90 -21.07 3.46
CA ALA A 46 14.77 -21.67 2.78
C ALA A 46 13.95 -22.39 3.85
N VAL A 47 12.89 -21.73 4.33
CA VAL A 47 11.91 -22.35 5.22
C VAL A 47 11.13 -23.35 4.38
N THR A 48 11.78 -24.48 4.11
CA THR A 48 11.13 -25.65 3.53
C THR A 48 10.50 -26.46 4.68
N THR A 49 9.54 -25.87 5.33
CA THR A 49 8.49 -26.63 5.99
C THR A 49 7.22 -26.33 5.23
N ALA A 50 6.75 -27.30 4.46
CA ALA A 50 5.40 -27.31 3.93
C ALA A 50 4.46 -27.21 5.14
N GLN A 51 4.13 -25.99 5.55
CA GLN A 51 3.07 -25.78 6.52
C GLN A 51 1.79 -26.09 5.76
N THR A 52 1.20 -27.24 6.04
CA THR A 52 -0.15 -27.56 5.61
C THR A 52 -1.07 -26.51 6.23
N VAL A 53 -1.45 -25.49 5.45
CA VAL A 53 -2.47 -24.54 5.85
C VAL A 53 -3.76 -25.33 5.97
N LYS A 54 -4.30 -25.41 7.17
CA LYS A 54 -5.57 -26.10 7.42
C LYS A 54 -6.70 -25.23 6.89
N THR A 55 -7.64 -25.82 6.17
CA THR A 55 -8.89 -25.16 5.85
C THR A 55 -9.59 -24.71 7.15
N GLY A 56 -10.12 -23.50 7.14
CA GLY A 56 -10.74 -22.86 8.29
C GLY A 56 -11.46 -21.59 7.89
N VAL A 57 -11.72 -20.72 8.84
CA VAL A 57 -12.34 -19.42 8.52
C VAL A 57 -11.51 -18.69 7.46
N GLY A 58 -12.15 -18.32 6.35
CA GLY A 58 -11.52 -17.62 5.25
C GLY A 58 -10.45 -18.42 4.49
N VAL A 59 -10.34 -19.73 4.68
CA VAL A 59 -9.41 -20.60 3.94
C VAL A 59 -10.14 -21.80 3.37
N THR A 60 -10.10 -21.98 2.06
CA THR A 60 -10.80 -23.07 1.36
C THR A 60 -9.86 -23.78 0.39
N SER A 61 -10.17 -25.06 0.11
CA SER A 61 -9.52 -25.81 -0.97
C SER A 61 -10.00 -25.41 -2.36
N ASP A 62 -11.12 -24.71 -2.45
CA ASP A 62 -11.64 -24.21 -3.72
C ASP A 62 -10.78 -23.04 -4.20
N PRO A 63 -10.59 -22.89 -5.53
CA PRO A 63 -9.78 -21.80 -6.04
C PRO A 63 -10.40 -20.43 -5.76
N CYS A 64 -9.55 -19.42 -5.62
CA CYS A 64 -10.01 -18.04 -5.57
C CYS A 64 -10.74 -17.65 -6.87
N PRO A 65 -11.73 -16.74 -6.79
CA PRO A 65 -12.36 -16.19 -7.98
C PRO A 65 -11.32 -15.48 -8.87
N GLU A 66 -11.56 -15.48 -10.19
CA GLU A 66 -10.68 -14.77 -11.14
C GLU A 66 -10.66 -13.26 -10.91
N ALA A 67 -11.76 -12.72 -10.38
CA ALA A 67 -11.88 -11.31 -10.02
C ALA A 67 -12.83 -11.12 -8.83
N VAL A 68 -12.64 -10.04 -8.08
CA VAL A 68 -13.58 -9.54 -7.07
C VAL A 68 -14.02 -8.15 -7.50
N GLY A 69 -15.29 -8.00 -7.85
CA GLY A 69 -15.78 -6.79 -8.52
C GLY A 69 -15.03 -6.57 -9.85
N SER A 70 -14.40 -5.42 -10.01
CA SER A 70 -13.59 -5.08 -11.18
C SER A 70 -12.10 -5.43 -11.04
N PHE A 71 -11.68 -6.03 -9.93
CA PHE A 71 -10.28 -6.28 -9.63
C PHE A 71 -9.88 -7.72 -9.94
N PRO A 72 -8.97 -7.97 -10.91
CA PRO A 72 -8.44 -9.30 -11.16
C PRO A 72 -7.61 -9.77 -9.96
N THR A 73 -7.72 -11.05 -9.62
CA THR A 73 -6.97 -11.63 -8.50
C THR A 73 -5.63 -12.23 -8.91
N GLY A 74 -5.49 -12.63 -10.17
CA GLY A 74 -4.32 -13.36 -10.66
C GLY A 74 -4.15 -14.73 -9.99
N ALA A 75 -5.22 -15.27 -9.44
CA ALA A 75 -5.22 -16.54 -8.73
C ALA A 75 -4.90 -17.71 -9.66
N ASP A 76 -4.20 -18.70 -9.15
CA ASP A 76 -3.97 -19.98 -9.82
C ASP A 76 -5.18 -20.90 -9.57
N PRO A 77 -5.87 -21.34 -10.62
CA PRO A 77 -7.06 -22.19 -10.48
C PRO A 77 -6.76 -23.60 -9.91
N SER A 78 -5.51 -23.99 -9.83
CA SER A 78 -5.10 -25.26 -9.23
C SER A 78 -4.86 -25.20 -7.73
N LYS A 79 -4.93 -23.99 -7.14
CA LYS A 79 -4.68 -23.73 -5.73
C LYS A 79 -5.95 -23.42 -4.96
N GLY A 80 -5.91 -23.64 -3.64
CA GLY A 80 -6.95 -23.16 -2.74
C GLY A 80 -6.96 -21.64 -2.60
N CYS A 81 -7.87 -21.11 -1.80
CA CYS A 81 -8.04 -19.67 -1.60
C CYS A 81 -7.94 -19.27 -0.13
N ILE A 82 -7.22 -18.17 0.11
CA ILE A 82 -7.22 -17.42 1.36
C ILE A 82 -7.96 -16.10 1.13
N TYR A 83 -9.06 -15.90 1.84
CA TYR A 83 -9.84 -14.66 1.79
C TYR A 83 -9.38 -13.70 2.89
N LEU A 84 -9.08 -12.47 2.49
CA LEU A 84 -8.75 -11.38 3.40
C LEU A 84 -9.86 -10.34 3.39
N GLY A 85 -10.14 -9.75 4.56
CA GLY A 85 -11.06 -8.65 4.71
C GLY A 85 -10.37 -7.30 4.51
N LEU A 86 -11.16 -6.28 4.17
CA LEU A 86 -10.68 -4.91 4.05
C LEU A 86 -11.74 -3.96 4.59
N ILE A 87 -11.38 -3.17 5.61
CA ILE A 87 -12.24 -2.14 6.18
C ILE A 87 -11.64 -0.79 5.88
N ASN A 88 -12.38 0.03 5.16
CA ASN A 88 -11.87 1.25 4.54
C ASN A 88 -12.81 2.44 4.79
N ASP A 89 -12.44 3.59 4.27
CA ASP A 89 -13.26 4.79 4.21
C ASP A 89 -13.39 5.21 2.73
N TYR A 90 -14.59 5.11 2.20
CA TYR A 90 -14.88 5.53 0.82
C TYR A 90 -15.69 6.82 0.77
N THR A 91 -16.49 7.10 1.79
CA THR A 91 -17.43 8.23 1.80
C THR A 91 -17.28 9.15 3.02
N GLY A 92 -16.35 8.87 3.93
CA GLY A 92 -16.04 9.68 5.09
C GLY A 92 -14.86 10.63 4.89
N PRO A 93 -14.23 11.09 5.97
CA PRO A 93 -13.14 12.08 5.94
C PRO A 93 -11.91 11.65 5.11
N TYR A 94 -11.66 10.36 4.99
CA TYR A 94 -10.54 9.80 4.24
C TYR A 94 -10.97 9.17 2.92
N GLY A 95 -12.18 9.45 2.44
CA GLY A 95 -12.72 8.92 1.20
C GLY A 95 -11.89 9.22 -0.06
N ALA A 96 -11.08 10.28 -0.03
CA ALA A 96 -10.12 10.55 -1.12
C ALA A 96 -8.88 9.62 -1.06
N LEU A 97 -8.54 9.08 0.11
CA LEU A 97 -7.37 8.22 0.32
C LEU A 97 -7.73 6.73 0.24
N GLY A 98 -8.89 6.37 0.77
CA GLY A 98 -9.34 4.99 0.90
C GLY A 98 -9.23 4.17 -0.39
N PRO A 99 -9.77 4.62 -1.53
CA PRO A 99 -9.68 3.88 -2.79
C PRO A 99 -8.24 3.61 -3.25
N ALA A 100 -7.32 4.56 -3.02
CA ALA A 100 -5.91 4.39 -3.38
C ALA A 100 -5.22 3.33 -2.52
N LEU A 101 -5.54 3.27 -1.22
CA LEU A 101 -5.02 2.25 -0.31
C LEU A 101 -5.53 0.87 -0.69
N GLU A 102 -6.81 0.73 -1.01
CA GLU A 102 -7.38 -0.52 -1.51
C GLU A 102 -6.69 -0.99 -2.79
N LEU A 103 -6.52 -0.09 -3.76
CA LEU A 103 -5.84 -0.41 -5.01
C LEU A 103 -4.42 -0.94 -4.75
N GLY A 104 -3.68 -0.33 -3.82
CA GLY A 104 -2.36 -0.79 -3.40
C GLY A 104 -2.38 -2.21 -2.82
N GLN A 105 -3.33 -2.50 -1.94
CA GLN A 105 -3.50 -3.84 -1.37
C GLN A 105 -3.83 -4.89 -2.45
N ARG A 106 -4.78 -4.59 -3.35
CA ARG A 106 -5.16 -5.49 -4.43
C ARG A 106 -4.03 -5.72 -5.43
N ALA A 107 -3.26 -4.67 -5.77
CA ALA A 107 -2.09 -4.79 -6.64
C ALA A 107 -1.00 -5.68 -6.02
N PHE A 108 -0.77 -5.57 -4.71
CA PHE A 108 0.18 -6.43 -4.01
C PHE A 108 -0.24 -7.90 -4.08
N TRP A 109 -1.50 -8.22 -3.80
CA TRP A 109 -1.95 -9.61 -3.81
C TRP A 109 -2.06 -10.19 -5.21
N LEU A 110 -2.40 -9.38 -6.22
CA LEU A 110 -2.31 -9.76 -7.62
C LEU A 110 -0.87 -10.19 -7.99
N TRP A 111 0.11 -9.35 -7.64
CA TRP A 111 1.52 -9.66 -7.84
C TRP A 111 1.96 -10.92 -7.06
N ALA A 112 1.57 -11.06 -5.81
CA ALA A 112 1.90 -12.21 -4.98
C ALA A 112 1.36 -13.52 -5.58
N ASN A 113 0.11 -13.52 -6.07
CA ASN A 113 -0.48 -14.68 -6.72
C ASN A 113 0.26 -15.05 -8.03
N GLN A 114 0.60 -14.05 -8.85
CA GLN A 114 1.38 -14.25 -10.08
C GLN A 114 2.81 -14.73 -9.78
N SER A 115 3.32 -14.45 -8.59
CA SER A 115 4.63 -14.91 -8.10
C SER A 115 4.57 -16.28 -7.42
N GLY A 116 3.42 -16.96 -7.44
CA GLY A 116 3.25 -18.30 -6.90
C GLY A 116 2.34 -18.40 -5.66
N GLY A 117 1.79 -17.29 -5.18
CA GLY A 117 0.86 -17.27 -4.04
C GLY A 117 1.54 -17.55 -2.70
N VAL A 118 0.78 -18.14 -1.79
CA VAL A 118 1.23 -18.49 -0.42
C VAL A 118 1.12 -20.00 -0.26
N GLY A 119 2.20 -20.73 -0.47
CA GLY A 119 2.19 -22.19 -0.48
C GLY A 119 1.21 -22.73 -1.53
N ASP A 120 0.27 -23.56 -1.10
CA ASP A 120 -0.74 -24.17 -1.97
C ASP A 120 -1.99 -23.30 -2.15
N TYR A 121 -1.91 -21.99 -1.85
CA TYR A 121 -3.04 -21.08 -1.89
C TYR A 121 -2.74 -19.82 -2.71
N SER A 122 -3.75 -19.35 -3.41
CA SER A 122 -3.84 -17.96 -3.84
C SER A 122 -4.50 -17.12 -2.74
N VAL A 123 -4.33 -15.82 -2.79
CA VAL A 123 -4.90 -14.89 -1.81
C VAL A 123 -5.78 -13.88 -2.53
N THR A 124 -6.95 -13.60 -1.98
CA THR A 124 -7.81 -12.53 -2.49
C THR A 124 -8.34 -11.66 -1.36
N ILE A 125 -8.60 -10.39 -1.68
CA ILE A 125 -9.34 -9.50 -0.79
C ILE A 125 -10.81 -9.63 -1.17
N ALA A 126 -11.65 -10.04 -0.21
CA ALA A 126 -13.10 -9.98 -0.33
C ALA A 126 -13.58 -8.54 -0.60
N GLU A 127 -14.87 -8.35 -0.86
CA GLU A 127 -15.41 -6.99 -0.98
C GLU A 127 -15.10 -6.18 0.30
N GLY A 128 -14.55 -4.97 0.10
CA GLY A 128 -14.24 -4.08 1.20
C GLY A 128 -15.49 -3.39 1.74
N GLY A 129 -15.50 -3.09 3.04
CA GLY A 129 -16.57 -2.36 3.70
C GLY A 129 -16.23 -0.88 3.93
N ASP A 130 -17.24 0.01 3.74
CA ASP A 130 -17.13 1.44 4.01
C ASP A 130 -17.47 1.74 5.47
N ALA A 131 -16.48 1.96 6.28
CA ALA A 131 -16.62 2.32 7.68
C ALA A 131 -16.76 3.84 7.93
N GLN A 132 -16.60 4.67 6.91
CA GLN A 132 -16.75 6.14 7.00
C GLN A 132 -15.92 6.77 8.13
N TYR A 133 -14.78 6.16 8.46
CA TYR A 133 -13.93 6.52 9.59
C TYR A 133 -14.69 6.62 10.93
N ASN A 134 -15.75 5.82 11.09
CA ASN A 134 -16.63 5.80 12.26
C ASN A 134 -16.46 4.48 13.02
N PRO A 135 -16.11 4.48 14.32
CA PRO A 135 -15.88 3.27 15.09
C PRO A 135 -17.06 2.28 15.12
N ALA A 136 -18.29 2.79 15.24
CA ALA A 136 -19.47 1.91 15.27
C ALA A 136 -19.69 1.22 13.91
N LYS A 137 -19.56 1.96 12.82
CA LYS A 137 -19.63 1.37 11.46
C LYS A 137 -18.47 0.42 11.19
N HIS A 138 -17.29 0.72 11.72
CA HIS A 138 -16.12 -0.16 11.60
C HIS A 138 -16.38 -1.52 12.23
N LEU A 139 -16.95 -1.53 13.45
CA LEU A 139 -17.36 -2.76 14.12
C LEU A 139 -18.47 -3.49 13.35
N GLU A 140 -19.43 -2.78 12.77
CA GLU A 140 -20.49 -3.35 11.94
C GLU A 140 -19.91 -4.05 10.71
N VAL A 141 -19.03 -3.37 9.97
CA VAL A 141 -18.32 -3.94 8.82
C VAL A 141 -17.48 -5.14 9.21
N TYR A 142 -16.73 -5.06 10.32
CA TYR A 142 -15.97 -6.19 10.84
C TYR A 142 -16.87 -7.40 11.12
N ASN A 143 -17.96 -7.20 11.83
CA ASN A 143 -18.89 -8.28 12.17
C ASN A 143 -19.57 -8.90 10.94
N SER A 144 -19.69 -8.16 9.83
CA SER A 144 -20.28 -8.72 8.59
C SER A 144 -19.32 -9.63 7.83
N MET A 145 -18.01 -9.57 8.09
CA MET A 145 -17.02 -10.35 7.32
C MET A 145 -16.14 -11.29 8.16
N ARG A 146 -16.08 -11.13 9.48
CA ARG A 146 -15.14 -11.84 10.34
C ARG A 146 -15.22 -13.37 10.26
N ASP A 147 -16.40 -13.90 9.94
CA ASP A 147 -16.64 -15.34 9.86
C ASP A 147 -16.30 -15.89 8.46
N ASP A 148 -15.98 -15.02 7.49
CA ASP A 148 -15.69 -15.36 6.10
C ASP A 148 -14.24 -15.08 5.67
N VAL A 149 -13.46 -14.39 6.50
CA VAL A 149 -12.07 -14.00 6.18
C VAL A 149 -11.07 -14.52 7.18
N ALA A 150 -9.88 -14.89 6.72
CA ALA A 150 -8.81 -15.42 7.56
C ALA A 150 -8.14 -14.31 8.40
N ALA A 151 -8.07 -13.11 7.87
CA ALA A 151 -7.50 -11.93 8.50
C ALA A 151 -7.96 -10.65 7.78
N LEU A 152 -7.65 -9.49 8.35
CA LEU A 152 -7.82 -8.22 7.68
C LEU A 152 -6.52 -7.84 6.95
N ALA A 153 -6.61 -7.61 5.64
CA ALA A 153 -5.53 -7.01 4.86
C ALA A 153 -5.34 -5.53 5.25
N MET A 154 -6.44 -4.87 5.61
CA MET A 154 -6.41 -3.49 6.07
C MET A 154 -7.60 -3.20 7.01
N SER A 155 -7.32 -2.41 8.05
CA SER A 155 -8.30 -1.80 8.95
C SER A 155 -7.94 -0.33 9.08
N LEU A 156 -8.64 0.54 8.35
CA LEU A 156 -8.30 1.95 8.26
C LEU A 156 -8.75 2.72 9.51
N GLY A 157 -7.78 3.25 10.24
CA GLY A 157 -7.96 4.12 11.40
C GLY A 157 -7.63 3.47 12.73
N THR A 158 -6.66 4.03 13.46
CA THR A 158 -6.24 3.52 14.77
C THR A 158 -7.38 3.47 15.79
N PRO A 159 -8.17 4.54 16.01
CA PRO A 159 -9.27 4.49 16.96
C PRO A 159 -10.32 3.44 16.60
N GLN A 160 -10.62 3.28 15.32
CA GLN A 160 -11.60 2.34 14.80
C GLN A 160 -11.15 0.90 15.00
N THR A 161 -9.88 0.61 14.69
CA THR A 161 -9.30 -0.73 14.84
C THR A 161 -9.27 -1.22 16.29
N LEU A 162 -9.23 -0.32 17.25
CA LEU A 162 -9.29 -0.68 18.67
C LEU A 162 -10.66 -1.16 19.15
N PHE A 163 -11.71 -1.05 18.31
CA PHE A 163 -13.07 -1.50 18.61
C PHE A 163 -13.38 -2.92 18.15
N ILE A 164 -12.46 -3.59 17.43
CA ILE A 164 -12.64 -4.93 16.84
C ILE A 164 -11.68 -5.98 17.41
#